data_26df6bdc218c3dbff2094977569edd40
#
_entry.id   26df6bdc218c3dbff2094977569edd40
#
_cell.length_a   1.000
_cell.length_b   1.000
_cell.length_c   1.000
_cell.angle_alpha   90.00
_cell.angle_beta   90.00
_cell.angle_gamma   90.00
#
_symmetry.space_group_name_H-M   'P 1'
#
loop_
_entity.id
_entity.type
_entity.pdbx_description
1 polymer ?
#
loop_
_entity_poly.entity_id
_entity_poly.type
_entity_poly.pdbx_seq_one_letter_code
_entity_poly.pdbx_strand_id
1 'polypeptide(L)'
;MIVRRDVLKGVASGAGLLLSSPAFAQTQGQPEQPAPFQQNMVLDLARSFSKTAYKPSPTDLPDAFNGLNFDQYVGLRYRREKLIWADDKVGFVIEPLHRGFIYNSHMMIQLVENGLSRRLAYSPADFEFGSIKTPQELPDIGFSGFRVLVPREGRLAEVAIFQGASFFKARAPGQTLGVQARGLSVKTADPRGEEFPQFKAVWIEKPTLASNALVVHALLDSESVAGAYRFTIRPGEAIIIDTELTLVPRATVENVGIASMSATSISSPLDRRRPDDVRPTIADVNGLHMNSGKDEWIWRPVTNRQTLQISSFVDEKPKGFGFLMRNRDFESYEDDELKWEMRPSLWIEPLSEFGAGVVTLTEIPAESE
;
A
#
# COMPACT_ATOMS: atom_id res chain seq x y z
N MET A 1 -67.33 -27.04 10.51
CA MET A 1 -67.46 -28.51 10.70
C MET A 1 -66.01 -29.01 10.49
N ILE A 2 -65.21 -29.15 11.58
CA ILE A 2 -64.82 -30.43 12.20
C ILE A 2 -64.00 -31.27 11.19
N VAL A 3 -62.77 -31.75 11.39
CA VAL A 3 -61.99 -32.23 12.54
C VAL A 3 -60.55 -32.54 12.06
N ARG A 4 -59.49 -32.11 12.74
CA ARG A 4 -58.44 -32.85 13.48
C ARG A 4 -57.72 -34.04 12.86
N ARG A 5 -56.36 -33.94 13.08
CA ARG A 5 -55.42 -34.99 13.56
C ARG A 5 -54.74 -35.83 12.48
N ASP A 6 -53.53 -36.31 12.58
CA ASP A 6 -52.38 -36.25 13.52
C ASP A 6 -51.13 -36.77 12.79
N VAL A 7 -49.96 -36.29 13.21
CA VAL A 7 -48.70 -37.01 13.44
C VAL A 7 -48.14 -37.94 12.34
N LEU A 8 -46.98 -37.60 11.84
CA LEU A 8 -45.87 -38.56 11.80
C LEU A 8 -44.52 -37.84 11.80
N LYS A 9 -43.70 -38.21 12.77
CA LYS A 9 -42.29 -37.79 12.99
C LYS A 9 -41.44 -38.39 11.89
N GLY A 10 -40.61 -37.56 11.28
CA GLY A 10 -39.47 -37.97 10.45
C GLY A 10 -38.27 -37.11 10.81
N VAL A 11 -37.37 -37.68 11.64
CA VAL A 11 -36.07 -37.12 11.93
C VAL A 11 -35.22 -37.28 10.68
N ALA A 12 -34.95 -36.17 10.01
CA ALA A 12 -33.86 -36.09 9.01
C ALA A 12 -32.81 -35.16 9.55
N SER A 13 -31.72 -35.74 10.06
CA SER A 13 -30.46 -35.04 10.42
C SER A 13 -29.82 -34.49 9.18
N GLY A 14 -30.15 -33.27 8.84
CA GLY A 14 -29.40 -32.47 7.87
C GLY A 14 -28.26 -31.77 8.60
N ALA A 15 -27.04 -32.28 8.48
CA ALA A 15 -25.84 -31.56 8.87
C ALA A 15 -25.67 -30.33 7.95
N GLY A 16 -26.25 -29.22 8.37
CA GLY A 16 -25.95 -27.90 7.77
C GLY A 16 -24.54 -27.51 8.15
N LEU A 17 -23.64 -27.62 7.20
CA LEU A 17 -22.35 -26.91 7.25
C LEU A 17 -22.67 -25.42 7.31
N LEU A 18 -22.71 -24.88 8.51
CA LEU A 18 -22.59 -23.45 8.76
C LEU A 18 -21.18 -23.04 8.32
N LEU A 19 -21.08 -22.54 7.11
CA LEU A 19 -19.94 -21.72 6.69
C LEU A 19 -19.97 -20.48 7.58
N SER A 20 -19.29 -20.55 8.71
CA SER A 20 -18.99 -19.40 9.56
C SER A 20 -18.07 -18.50 8.75
N SER A 21 -18.63 -17.41 8.22
CA SER A 21 -17.84 -16.28 7.73
C SER A 21 -16.86 -15.90 8.84
N PRO A 22 -15.55 -15.75 8.55
CA PRO A 22 -14.62 -15.26 9.57
C PRO A 22 -15.07 -13.85 9.95
N ALA A 23 -15.64 -13.72 11.13
CA ALA A 23 -15.96 -12.43 11.70
C ALA A 23 -14.65 -11.71 11.98
N PHE A 24 -14.38 -10.61 11.28
CA PHE A 24 -13.38 -9.61 11.66
C PHE A 24 -13.85 -8.85 12.93
N ALA A 25 -14.31 -9.59 13.92
CA ALA A 25 -14.63 -9.04 15.23
C ALA A 25 -13.33 -8.98 16.04
N GLN A 26 -12.99 -7.78 16.51
CA GLN A 26 -11.94 -7.57 17.49
C GLN A 26 -12.24 -8.38 18.76
N THR A 27 -11.71 -9.58 18.83
CA THR A 27 -11.66 -10.35 20.07
C THR A 27 -10.33 -9.99 20.75
N GLN A 28 -10.38 -9.12 21.71
CA GLN A 28 -9.25 -8.82 22.60
C GLN A 28 -8.89 -10.09 23.37
N GLY A 29 -7.65 -10.54 23.26
CA GLY A 29 -7.00 -11.26 24.32
C GLY A 29 -6.72 -12.75 24.19
N GLN A 30 -6.96 -13.42 23.05
CA GLN A 30 -6.42 -14.79 22.84
C GLN A 30 -5.55 -14.84 21.59
N PRO A 31 -4.38 -15.53 21.63
CA PRO A 31 -3.60 -15.78 20.42
C PRO A 31 -4.48 -16.59 19.46
N GLU A 32 -4.79 -15.98 18.32
CA GLU A 32 -5.57 -16.63 17.26
C GLU A 32 -4.80 -17.86 16.79
N GLN A 33 -5.46 -19.02 16.76
CA GLN A 33 -4.80 -20.23 16.28
C GLN A 33 -4.46 -20.11 14.79
N PRO A 34 -3.28 -20.60 14.35
CA PRO A 34 -2.94 -20.58 12.94
C PRO A 34 -4.02 -21.25 12.10
N ALA A 35 -4.44 -20.58 11.02
CA ALA A 35 -5.47 -21.07 10.11
C ALA A 35 -4.87 -21.42 8.74
N PRO A 36 -5.38 -22.45 8.02
CA PRO A 36 -4.91 -22.74 6.66
C PRO A 36 -5.02 -21.51 5.75
N PHE A 37 -3.95 -21.22 5.01
CA PHE A 37 -3.92 -20.15 4.01
C PHE A 37 -3.95 -20.73 2.61
N GLN A 38 -4.81 -20.18 1.76
CA GLN A 38 -4.88 -20.46 0.33
C GLN A 38 -4.97 -19.14 -0.44
N GLN A 39 -4.32 -19.06 -1.58
CA GLN A 39 -4.25 -17.81 -2.37
C GLN A 39 -5.63 -17.26 -2.77
N ASN A 40 -6.60 -18.13 -3.09
CA ASN A 40 -7.96 -17.73 -3.42
C ASN A 40 -8.75 -17.16 -2.24
N MET A 41 -8.31 -17.38 -0.99
CA MET A 41 -8.98 -16.90 0.21
C MET A 41 -9.13 -15.37 0.20
N VAL A 42 -8.10 -14.64 -0.26
CA VAL A 42 -8.16 -13.17 -0.31
C VAL A 42 -9.21 -12.69 -1.32
N LEU A 43 -9.34 -13.38 -2.46
CA LEU A 43 -10.40 -13.08 -3.42
C LEU A 43 -11.80 -13.40 -2.87
N ASP A 44 -11.95 -14.51 -2.15
CA ASP A 44 -13.22 -14.87 -1.53
C ASP A 44 -13.60 -13.88 -0.41
N LEU A 45 -12.63 -13.38 0.34
CA LEU A 45 -12.82 -12.26 1.27
C LEU A 45 -13.26 -10.98 0.54
N ALA A 46 -12.59 -10.60 -0.55
CA ALA A 46 -12.98 -9.43 -1.36
C ALA A 46 -14.43 -9.57 -1.89
N ARG A 47 -14.81 -10.74 -2.36
CA ARG A 47 -16.20 -11.04 -2.77
C ARG A 47 -17.20 -10.95 -1.61
N SER A 48 -16.80 -11.36 -0.41
CA SER A 48 -17.63 -11.22 0.79
C SER A 48 -17.79 -9.75 1.20
N PHE A 49 -16.67 -8.98 1.20
CA PHE A 49 -16.69 -7.56 1.51
C PHE A 49 -17.53 -6.76 0.53
N SER A 50 -17.47 -7.07 -0.77
CA SER A 50 -18.28 -6.37 -1.78
C SER A 50 -19.81 -6.54 -1.59
N LYS A 51 -20.24 -7.57 -0.88
CA LYS A 51 -21.66 -7.84 -0.58
C LYS A 51 -22.16 -7.15 0.69
N THR A 52 -21.27 -6.53 1.45
CA THR A 52 -21.61 -5.85 2.71
C THR A 52 -21.34 -4.35 2.60
N ALA A 53 -22.00 -3.54 3.43
CA ALA A 53 -21.69 -2.12 3.51
C ALA A 53 -20.24 -1.89 3.93
N TYR A 54 -19.60 -0.89 3.31
CA TYR A 54 -18.23 -0.51 3.66
C TYR A 54 -18.14 -0.07 5.12
N LYS A 55 -17.11 -0.53 5.79
CA LYS A 55 -16.74 -0.09 7.14
C LYS A 55 -15.31 0.44 7.10
N PRO A 56 -15.07 1.71 7.38
CA PRO A 56 -13.71 2.26 7.42
C PRO A 56 -12.85 1.52 8.45
N SER A 57 -11.53 1.52 8.24
CA SER A 57 -10.60 1.01 9.26
C SER A 57 -10.68 1.88 10.51
N PRO A 58 -10.59 1.29 11.70
CA PRO A 58 -10.50 2.08 12.93
C PRO A 58 -9.31 3.04 12.87
N THR A 59 -9.55 4.29 13.23
CA THR A 59 -8.51 5.34 13.32
C THR A 59 -8.24 5.75 14.78
N ASP A 60 -9.05 5.24 15.72
CA ASP A 60 -8.89 5.54 17.14
C ASP A 60 -7.53 5.10 17.66
N LEU A 61 -6.87 5.98 18.38
CA LEU A 61 -5.58 5.74 19.01
C LEU A 61 -5.64 6.19 20.47
N PRO A 62 -4.90 5.55 21.38
CA PRO A 62 -4.65 6.08 22.71
C PRO A 62 -4.09 7.51 22.64
N ASP A 63 -4.44 8.35 23.62
CA ASP A 63 -4.06 9.77 23.64
C ASP A 63 -2.55 10.01 23.47
N ALA A 64 -1.73 9.09 23.96
CA ALA A 64 -0.27 9.16 23.79
C ALA A 64 0.21 9.17 22.34
N PHE A 65 -0.61 8.70 21.39
CA PHE A 65 -0.27 8.59 19.97
C PHE A 65 -1.13 9.49 19.07
N ASN A 66 -2.06 10.24 19.67
CA ASN A 66 -2.86 11.22 18.94
C ASN A 66 -2.07 12.53 18.76
N GLY A 67 -2.14 13.10 17.55
CA GLY A 67 -1.55 14.41 17.28
C GLY A 67 -0.02 14.46 17.32
N LEU A 68 0.66 13.33 17.12
CA LEU A 68 2.12 13.30 17.02
C LEU A 68 2.59 14.16 15.84
N ASN A 69 3.67 14.89 16.05
CA ASN A 69 4.40 15.51 14.96
C ASN A 69 5.33 14.48 14.28
N PHE A 70 5.95 14.88 13.18
CA PHE A 70 6.82 13.99 12.39
C PHE A 70 7.99 13.44 13.21
N ASP A 71 8.69 14.29 13.98
CA ASP A 71 9.88 13.88 14.76
C ASP A 71 9.52 12.87 15.85
N GLN A 72 8.38 13.08 16.52
CA GLN A 72 7.86 12.12 17.48
C GLN A 72 7.52 10.79 16.82
N TYR A 73 6.87 10.84 15.65
CA TYR A 73 6.51 9.63 14.91
C TYR A 73 7.72 8.84 14.43
N VAL A 74 8.75 9.49 13.92
CA VAL A 74 10.02 8.84 13.51
C VAL A 74 10.75 8.22 14.70
N GLY A 75 10.50 8.71 15.93
CA GLY A 75 10.99 8.12 17.17
C GLY A 75 10.33 6.79 17.54
N LEU A 76 9.16 6.47 16.95
CA LEU A 76 8.48 5.19 17.13
C LEU A 76 9.14 4.13 16.25
N ARG A 77 9.95 3.26 16.85
CA ARG A 77 10.72 2.28 16.09
C ARG A 77 10.42 0.87 16.56
N TYR A 78 10.25 -0.03 15.62
CA TYR A 78 10.20 -1.46 15.93
C TYR A 78 11.59 -1.92 16.38
N ARG A 79 11.66 -2.69 17.49
CA ARG A 79 12.94 -3.13 18.06
C ARG A 79 13.65 -4.05 17.09
N ARG A 80 14.94 -3.81 16.91
CA ARG A 80 15.78 -4.53 15.94
C ARG A 80 15.81 -6.05 16.22
N GLU A 81 15.85 -6.44 17.48
CA GLU A 81 15.84 -7.83 17.94
C GLU A 81 14.47 -8.53 17.78
N LYS A 82 13.43 -7.76 17.42
CA LYS A 82 12.07 -8.25 17.17
C LYS A 82 11.71 -8.32 15.70
N LEU A 83 12.59 -7.86 14.82
CA LEU A 83 12.35 -7.89 13.38
C LEU A 83 12.01 -9.32 12.93
N ILE A 84 10.95 -9.42 12.14
CA ILE A 84 10.40 -10.72 11.74
C ILE A 84 11.33 -11.37 10.71
N TRP A 85 11.71 -12.62 10.95
CA TRP A 85 12.61 -13.47 10.15
C TRP A 85 14.07 -12.98 10.09
N ALA A 86 14.50 -12.06 10.95
CA ALA A 86 15.88 -11.58 10.95
C ALA A 86 16.91 -12.71 11.16
N ASP A 87 16.59 -13.68 12.00
CA ASP A 87 17.47 -14.83 12.34
C ASP A 87 17.28 -16.02 11.38
N ASP A 88 16.20 -16.05 10.59
CA ASP A 88 15.82 -17.19 9.75
C ASP A 88 16.63 -17.30 8.45
N LYS A 89 17.40 -16.27 8.11
CA LYS A 89 18.28 -16.18 6.92
C LYS A 89 17.55 -16.43 5.59
N VAL A 90 16.26 -16.14 5.53
CA VAL A 90 15.42 -16.30 4.33
C VAL A 90 15.58 -15.18 3.30
N GLY A 91 16.55 -14.27 3.50
CA GLY A 91 16.83 -13.19 2.57
C GLY A 91 15.92 -11.97 2.69
N PHE A 92 14.86 -12.04 3.47
CA PHE A 92 13.90 -10.98 3.72
C PHE A 92 13.61 -10.82 5.20
N VAL A 93 13.40 -9.58 5.61
CA VAL A 93 13.07 -9.21 7.00
C VAL A 93 11.90 -8.25 6.94
N ILE A 94 10.92 -8.41 7.83
CA ILE A 94 9.75 -7.53 7.91
C ILE A 94 9.81 -6.69 9.17
N GLU A 95 9.60 -5.39 9.01
CA GLU A 95 9.47 -4.41 10.09
C GLU A 95 8.04 -3.88 10.10
N PRO A 96 7.21 -4.23 11.09
CA PRO A 96 5.90 -3.64 11.29
C PRO A 96 6.01 -2.16 11.68
N LEU A 97 5.06 -1.33 11.20
CA LEU A 97 5.05 0.11 11.43
C LEU A 97 3.97 0.51 12.44
N HIS A 98 4.36 1.34 13.40
CA HIS A 98 3.43 1.85 14.41
C HIS A 98 2.39 2.79 13.79
N ARG A 99 1.22 2.87 14.40
CA ARG A 99 0.19 3.86 14.06
C ARG A 99 0.49 5.19 14.74
N GLY A 100 0.14 6.30 14.10
CA GLY A 100 0.34 7.67 14.61
C GLY A 100 0.61 8.67 13.50
N PHE A 101 0.73 9.96 13.84
CA PHE A 101 0.89 11.06 12.90
C PHE A 101 -0.25 11.06 11.87
N ILE A 102 0.03 10.94 10.57
CA ILE A 102 -0.98 10.81 9.51
C ILE A 102 -1.37 9.35 9.22
N TYR A 103 -0.67 8.38 9.83
CA TYR A 103 -0.87 6.95 9.58
C TYR A 103 -1.73 6.31 10.69
N ASN A 104 -2.95 6.80 10.85
CA ASN A 104 -3.84 6.37 11.92
C ASN A 104 -4.69 5.13 11.58
N SER A 105 -4.82 4.79 10.30
CA SER A 105 -5.60 3.63 9.87
C SER A 105 -4.92 2.31 10.25
N HIS A 106 -5.73 1.36 10.69
CA HIS A 106 -5.27 0.01 11.03
C HIS A 106 -5.13 -0.86 9.77
N MET A 107 -3.99 -1.53 9.64
CA MET A 107 -3.73 -2.61 8.69
C MET A 107 -3.46 -3.91 9.46
N MET A 108 -4.25 -4.96 9.21
CA MET A 108 -4.01 -6.27 9.80
C MET A 108 -2.86 -6.96 9.06
N ILE A 109 -1.84 -7.43 9.79
CA ILE A 109 -0.72 -8.19 9.23
C ILE A 109 -0.86 -9.65 9.63
N GLN A 110 -0.83 -10.52 8.64
CA GLN A 110 -0.80 -11.97 8.78
C GLN A 110 0.52 -12.51 8.24
N LEU A 111 1.18 -13.36 8.99
CA LEU A 111 2.37 -14.08 8.55
C LEU A 111 1.96 -15.48 8.10
N VAL A 112 2.40 -15.88 6.91
CA VAL A 112 2.10 -17.21 6.36
C VAL A 112 3.35 -18.05 6.37
N GLU A 113 3.32 -19.13 7.14
CA GLU A 113 4.42 -20.09 7.26
C GLU A 113 3.89 -21.51 7.07
N ASN A 114 4.50 -22.28 6.19
CA ASN A 114 4.10 -23.67 5.88
C ASN A 114 2.61 -23.83 5.54
N GLY A 115 2.04 -22.86 4.82
CA GLY A 115 0.62 -22.87 4.45
C GLY A 115 -0.36 -22.51 5.57
N LEU A 116 0.14 -22.08 6.72
CA LEU A 116 -0.64 -21.59 7.84
C LEU A 116 -0.47 -20.08 8.01
N SER A 117 -1.57 -19.38 8.17
CA SER A 117 -1.64 -17.94 8.44
C SER A 117 -1.79 -17.69 9.93
N ARG A 118 -1.01 -16.79 10.48
CA ARG A 118 -1.07 -16.33 11.87
C ARG A 118 -1.09 -14.81 11.93
N ARG A 119 -2.06 -14.25 12.64
CA ARG A 119 -2.10 -12.80 12.88
C ARG A 119 -0.88 -12.35 13.68
N LEU A 120 -0.26 -11.27 13.24
CA LEU A 120 0.74 -10.56 14.01
C LEU A 120 0.02 -9.66 15.03
N ALA A 121 0.12 -10.01 16.30
CA ALA A 121 -0.43 -9.18 17.38
C ALA A 121 0.50 -8.00 17.68
N TYR A 122 -0.07 -6.83 17.92
CA TYR A 122 0.69 -5.68 18.40
C TYR A 122 1.07 -5.88 19.86
N SER A 123 2.32 -5.58 20.17
CA SER A 123 2.81 -5.52 21.55
C SER A 123 3.64 -4.24 21.74
N PRO A 124 3.35 -3.42 22.76
CA PRO A 124 4.18 -2.25 23.06
C PRO A 124 5.62 -2.63 23.40
N ALA A 125 5.87 -3.83 23.90
CA ALA A 125 7.22 -4.33 24.18
C ALA A 125 8.09 -4.49 22.92
N ASP A 126 7.49 -4.56 21.74
CA ASP A 126 8.20 -4.69 20.48
C ASP A 126 8.64 -3.35 19.88
N PHE A 127 8.31 -2.22 20.54
CA PHE A 127 8.62 -0.87 20.07
C PHE A 127 9.50 -0.09 21.05
N GLU A 128 10.24 0.84 20.47
CA GLU A 128 10.86 1.98 21.14
C GLU A 128 9.99 3.20 20.88
N PHE A 129 9.72 3.98 21.95
CA PHE A 129 8.79 5.10 21.88
C PHE A 129 9.46 6.47 21.85
N GLY A 130 10.79 6.52 21.79
CA GLY A 130 11.54 7.77 21.76
C GLY A 130 11.20 8.67 22.94
N SER A 131 10.74 9.89 22.65
CA SER A 131 10.34 10.88 23.66
C SER A 131 8.90 10.75 24.15
N ILE A 132 8.13 9.79 23.61
CA ILE A 132 6.70 9.64 23.93
C ILE A 132 6.54 8.89 25.25
N LYS A 133 5.78 9.48 26.17
CA LYS A 133 5.40 8.83 27.42
C LYS A 133 4.27 7.85 27.16
N THR A 134 4.57 6.58 27.23
CA THR A 134 3.58 5.51 27.01
C THR A 134 2.82 5.18 28.29
N PRO A 135 1.52 4.86 28.20
CA PRO A 135 0.77 4.24 29.29
C PRO A 135 1.38 2.90 29.69
N GLN A 136 1.20 2.50 30.96
CA GLN A 136 1.67 1.19 31.44
C GLN A 136 0.99 0.03 30.73
N GLU A 137 -0.28 0.21 30.36
CA GLU A 137 -1.07 -0.77 29.61
C GLU A 137 -1.55 -0.16 28.31
N LEU A 138 -1.26 -0.82 27.20
CA LEU A 138 -1.72 -0.46 25.87
C LEU A 138 -2.49 -1.64 25.26
N PRO A 139 -3.68 -1.39 24.70
CA PRO A 139 -4.39 -2.42 23.95
C PRO A 139 -3.64 -2.78 22.66
N ASP A 140 -4.04 -3.88 22.02
CA ASP A 140 -3.61 -4.16 20.64
C ASP A 140 -4.19 -3.12 19.68
N ILE A 141 -3.39 -2.12 19.35
CA ILE A 141 -3.77 -1.07 18.40
C ILE A 141 -3.51 -1.46 16.95
N GLY A 142 -2.83 -2.58 16.69
CA GLY A 142 -2.41 -3.02 15.37
C GLY A 142 -1.33 -2.13 14.75
N PHE A 143 -1.17 -2.23 13.43
CA PHE A 143 -0.10 -1.58 12.68
C PHE A 143 -0.66 -0.64 11.62
N SER A 144 0.13 0.34 11.19
CA SER A 144 -0.21 1.22 10.06
C SER A 144 0.27 0.68 8.71
N GLY A 145 1.15 -0.33 8.74
CA GLY A 145 1.80 -0.91 7.58
C GLY A 145 3.04 -1.69 7.94
N PHE A 146 3.91 -1.91 6.97
CA PHE A 146 5.16 -2.64 7.17
C PHE A 146 6.21 -2.21 6.15
N ARG A 147 7.49 -2.44 6.50
CA ARG A 147 8.64 -2.35 5.60
C ARG A 147 9.16 -3.73 5.25
N VAL A 148 9.66 -3.86 4.05
CA VAL A 148 10.43 -5.01 3.57
C VAL A 148 11.89 -4.62 3.54
N LEU A 149 12.70 -5.34 4.29
CA LEU A 149 14.13 -5.14 4.40
C LEU A 149 14.86 -6.35 3.82
N VAL A 150 16.04 -6.13 3.26
CA VAL A 150 16.92 -7.21 2.80
C VAL A 150 18.32 -7.04 3.38
N PRO A 151 19.02 -8.14 3.75
CA PRO A 151 20.41 -8.08 4.15
C PRO A 151 21.29 -7.66 2.96
N ARG A 152 22.06 -6.59 3.13
CA ARG A 152 22.98 -6.09 2.12
C ARG A 152 24.24 -5.51 2.80
N GLU A 153 25.39 -6.01 2.43
CA GLU A 153 26.70 -5.51 2.94
C GLU A 153 26.76 -5.41 4.48
N GLY A 154 26.20 -6.41 5.16
CA GLY A 154 26.16 -6.46 6.64
C GLY A 154 25.14 -5.53 7.30
N ARG A 155 24.27 -4.88 6.52
CA ARG A 155 23.19 -4.02 7.00
C ARG A 155 21.85 -4.49 6.45
N LEU A 156 20.76 -4.05 7.07
CA LEU A 156 19.42 -4.20 6.52
C LEU A 156 19.10 -2.96 5.67
N ALA A 157 18.82 -3.20 4.39
CA ALA A 157 18.40 -2.17 3.44
C ALA A 157 16.88 -2.27 3.21
N GLU A 158 16.18 -1.14 3.34
CA GLU A 158 14.77 -1.05 2.97
C GLU A 158 14.63 -1.12 1.45
N VAL A 159 13.76 -2.00 0.96
CA VAL A 159 13.47 -2.15 -0.47
C VAL A 159 12.02 -1.81 -0.82
N ALA A 160 11.11 -1.96 0.11
CA ALA A 160 9.71 -1.56 -0.07
C ALA A 160 9.06 -1.18 1.26
N ILE A 161 8.05 -0.31 1.19
CA ILE A 161 7.20 0.09 2.29
C ILE A 161 5.74 0.12 1.82
N PHE A 162 4.85 -0.48 2.60
CA PHE A 162 3.40 -0.46 2.41
C PHE A 162 2.79 0.26 3.60
N GLN A 163 2.30 1.48 3.39
CA GLN A 163 1.76 2.31 4.47
C GLN A 163 0.85 3.42 3.92
N GLY A 164 -0.26 3.66 4.61
CA GLY A 164 -1.23 4.71 4.27
C GLY A 164 -2.16 4.30 3.14
N ALA A 165 -3.45 4.15 3.42
CA ALA A 165 -4.46 3.69 2.47
C ALA A 165 -3.97 2.46 1.67
N SER A 166 -3.80 2.59 0.35
CA SER A 166 -3.24 1.53 -0.50
C SER A 166 -1.91 1.95 -1.16
N PHE A 167 -1.19 2.90 -0.55
CA PHE A 167 0.10 3.35 -1.07
C PHE A 167 1.23 2.38 -0.74
N PHE A 168 2.15 2.26 -1.67
CA PHE A 168 3.41 1.57 -1.46
C PHE A 168 4.54 2.25 -2.25
N LYS A 169 5.74 2.14 -1.72
CA LYS A 169 6.96 2.70 -2.31
C LYS A 169 8.02 1.62 -2.39
N ALA A 170 8.91 1.75 -3.35
CA ALA A 170 10.10 0.92 -3.44
C ALA A 170 11.31 1.81 -3.76
N ARG A 171 12.47 1.35 -3.33
CA ARG A 171 13.74 2.00 -3.67
C ARG A 171 14.83 0.99 -3.90
N ALA A 172 15.57 1.18 -4.96
CA ALA A 172 16.76 0.42 -5.25
C ALA A 172 17.97 0.90 -4.40
N PRO A 173 19.06 0.16 -4.38
CA PRO A 173 20.25 0.54 -3.65
C PRO A 173 20.74 1.95 -3.98
N GLY A 174 21.11 2.70 -2.94
CA GLY A 174 21.61 4.07 -3.08
C GLY A 174 20.51 5.11 -3.35
N GLN A 175 19.27 4.73 -3.48
CA GLN A 175 18.16 5.66 -3.68
C GLN A 175 17.50 6.08 -2.37
N THR A 176 16.87 7.26 -2.37
CA THR A 176 15.96 7.73 -1.32
C THR A 176 14.50 7.36 -1.65
N LEU A 177 13.56 7.60 -0.74
CA LEU A 177 12.14 7.44 -1.02
C LEU A 177 11.62 8.65 -1.82
N GLY A 178 10.75 8.42 -2.79
CA GLY A 178 10.15 9.45 -3.63
C GLY A 178 8.79 9.00 -4.15
N VAL A 179 8.68 8.92 -5.48
CA VAL A 179 7.46 8.45 -6.15
C VAL A 179 6.88 7.21 -5.51
N GLN A 180 5.57 7.17 -5.40
CA GLN A 180 4.85 6.04 -4.81
C GLN A 180 3.82 5.49 -5.78
N ALA A 181 3.62 4.17 -5.73
CA ALA A 181 2.50 3.50 -6.35
C ALA A 181 1.30 3.51 -5.41
N ARG A 182 0.12 3.37 -5.98
CA ARG A 182 -1.14 3.25 -5.25
C ARG A 182 -1.89 2.04 -5.77
N GLY A 183 -2.41 1.22 -4.88
CA GLY A 183 -3.17 0.03 -5.27
C GLY A 183 -4.30 0.37 -6.22
N LEU A 184 -5.15 1.31 -5.84
CA LEU A 184 -6.24 1.80 -6.67
C LEU A 184 -6.50 3.27 -6.39
N SER A 185 -6.80 4.05 -7.42
CA SER A 185 -7.36 5.38 -7.28
C SER A 185 -8.80 5.43 -7.77
N VAL A 186 -9.64 6.16 -7.06
CA VAL A 186 -11.06 6.33 -7.40
C VAL A 186 -11.41 7.79 -7.23
N LYS A 187 -11.94 8.42 -8.27
CA LYS A 187 -12.34 9.83 -8.28
C LYS A 187 -11.20 10.79 -7.93
N THR A 188 -9.98 10.51 -8.40
CA THR A 188 -8.82 11.39 -8.14
C THR A 188 -9.11 12.80 -8.61
N ALA A 189 -8.90 13.78 -7.71
CA ALA A 189 -9.17 15.20 -7.91
C ALA A 189 -10.63 15.55 -8.25
N ASP A 190 -11.61 14.70 -7.92
CA ASP A 190 -13.03 15.02 -8.06
C ASP A 190 -13.41 16.07 -7.00
N PRO A 191 -14.04 17.19 -7.38
CA PRO A 191 -14.45 18.24 -6.44
C PRO A 191 -15.49 17.78 -5.41
N ARG A 192 -16.17 16.65 -5.65
CA ARG A 192 -17.12 16.03 -4.71
C ARG A 192 -16.42 15.17 -3.65
N GLY A 193 -15.12 14.95 -3.78
CA GLY A 193 -14.29 14.16 -2.90
C GLY A 193 -13.72 12.92 -3.57
N GLU A 194 -12.48 12.63 -3.24
CA GLU A 194 -11.76 11.44 -3.68
C GLU A 194 -12.05 10.27 -2.74
N GLU A 195 -12.20 9.07 -3.28
CA GLU A 195 -12.29 7.83 -2.51
C GLU A 195 -10.89 7.23 -2.36
N PHE A 196 -10.54 6.84 -1.13
CA PHE A 196 -9.23 6.28 -0.80
C PHE A 196 -9.34 4.80 -0.44
N PRO A 197 -9.27 3.87 -1.41
CA PRO A 197 -9.22 2.45 -1.13
C PRO A 197 -8.05 2.10 -0.21
N GLN A 198 -8.30 1.23 0.79
CA GLN A 198 -7.33 0.87 1.82
C GLN A 198 -6.99 -0.60 1.79
N PHE A 199 -5.73 -0.95 2.02
CA PHE A 199 -5.35 -2.32 2.38
C PHE A 199 -5.75 -2.60 3.82
N LYS A 200 -6.85 -3.35 3.99
CA LYS A 200 -7.38 -3.73 5.31
C LYS A 200 -6.54 -4.80 5.99
N ALA A 201 -6.04 -5.74 5.20
CA ALA A 201 -5.25 -6.86 5.67
C ALA A 201 -4.22 -7.27 4.63
N VAL A 202 -3.09 -7.76 5.09
CA VAL A 202 -2.04 -8.35 4.26
C VAL A 202 -1.64 -9.72 4.80
N TRP A 203 -1.28 -10.64 3.89
CA TRP A 203 -0.68 -11.93 4.19
C TRP A 203 0.69 -11.97 3.56
N ILE A 204 1.73 -12.08 4.38
CA ILE A 204 3.12 -12.08 3.97
C ILE A 204 3.63 -13.51 4.06
N GLU A 205 3.95 -14.11 2.92
CA GLU A 205 4.45 -15.47 2.86
C GLU A 205 5.94 -15.51 3.22
N LYS A 206 6.30 -16.35 4.20
CA LYS A 206 7.71 -16.58 4.56
C LYS A 206 8.45 -17.21 3.38
N PRO A 207 9.49 -16.55 2.84
CA PRO A 207 10.24 -17.11 1.74
C PRO A 207 11.01 -18.37 2.16
N THR A 208 11.26 -19.26 1.21
CA THR A 208 12.24 -20.33 1.41
C THR A 208 13.66 -19.79 1.32
N LEU A 209 14.64 -20.52 1.81
CA LEU A 209 16.07 -20.14 1.76
C LEU A 209 16.59 -19.92 0.33
N ALA A 210 15.98 -20.55 -0.66
CA ALA A 210 16.35 -20.43 -2.07
C ALA A 210 15.57 -19.34 -2.81
N SER A 211 14.59 -18.69 -2.17
CA SER A 211 13.75 -17.70 -2.81
C SER A 211 14.47 -16.35 -2.92
N ASN A 212 14.40 -15.75 -4.10
CA ASN A 212 14.82 -14.38 -4.35
C ASN A 212 13.63 -13.39 -4.41
N ALA A 213 12.45 -13.84 -4.01
CA ALA A 213 11.22 -13.06 -4.05
C ALA A 213 10.43 -13.20 -2.75
N LEU A 214 9.77 -12.12 -2.37
CA LEU A 214 8.78 -12.06 -1.29
C LEU A 214 7.38 -11.95 -1.90
N VAL A 215 6.46 -12.79 -1.44
CA VAL A 215 5.05 -12.73 -1.84
C VAL A 215 4.21 -12.08 -0.75
N VAL A 216 3.42 -11.10 -1.13
CA VAL A 216 2.47 -10.40 -0.26
C VAL A 216 1.09 -10.41 -0.91
N HIS A 217 0.09 -10.92 -0.21
CA HIS A 217 -1.31 -10.78 -0.61
C HIS A 217 -1.94 -9.64 0.18
N ALA A 218 -2.85 -8.89 -0.44
CA ALA A 218 -3.54 -7.81 0.24
C ALA A 218 -5.03 -7.78 -0.10
N LEU A 219 -5.86 -7.55 0.92
CA LEU A 219 -7.27 -7.27 0.80
C LEU A 219 -7.48 -5.77 0.77
N LEU A 220 -7.94 -5.27 -0.37
CA LEU A 220 -8.32 -3.88 -0.54
C LEU A 220 -9.83 -3.73 -0.29
N ASP A 221 -10.23 -2.63 0.35
CA ASP A 221 -11.63 -2.30 0.58
C ASP A 221 -11.85 -0.78 0.57
N SER A 222 -13.00 -0.37 0.01
CA SER A 222 -13.46 1.02 -0.02
C SER A 222 -14.98 1.09 -0.20
N GLU A 223 -15.52 2.30 -0.30
CA GLU A 223 -16.97 2.53 -0.44
C GLU A 223 -17.55 1.85 -1.70
N SER A 224 -16.87 1.92 -2.83
CA SER A 224 -17.37 1.43 -4.11
C SER A 224 -16.81 0.08 -4.54
N VAL A 225 -15.68 -0.38 -3.98
CA VAL A 225 -14.99 -1.58 -4.47
C VAL A 225 -14.19 -2.29 -3.40
N ALA A 226 -14.20 -3.61 -3.45
CA ALA A 226 -13.23 -4.47 -2.77
C ALA A 226 -12.27 -5.10 -3.77
N GLY A 227 -11.11 -5.57 -3.33
CA GLY A 227 -10.13 -6.17 -4.24
C GLY A 227 -9.16 -7.11 -3.56
N ALA A 228 -8.66 -8.07 -4.33
CA ALA A 228 -7.60 -8.97 -3.95
C ALA A 228 -6.35 -8.67 -4.76
N TYR A 229 -5.24 -8.50 -4.07
CA TYR A 229 -3.93 -8.23 -4.64
C TYR A 229 -2.95 -9.34 -4.32
N ARG A 230 -2.02 -9.56 -5.23
CA ARG A 230 -0.82 -10.34 -5.02
C ARG A 230 0.37 -9.57 -5.56
N PHE A 231 1.33 -9.30 -4.70
CA PHE A 231 2.60 -8.66 -5.03
C PHE A 231 3.71 -9.70 -4.95
N THR A 232 4.56 -9.76 -5.97
CA THR A 232 5.80 -10.54 -5.95
C THR A 232 6.97 -9.56 -6.06
N ILE A 233 7.66 -9.34 -4.94
CA ILE A 233 8.72 -8.33 -4.78
C ILE A 233 10.06 -9.01 -5.00
N ARG A 234 10.82 -8.55 -6.00
CA ARG A 234 12.17 -9.03 -6.34
C ARG A 234 13.18 -7.88 -6.20
N PRO A 235 13.95 -7.86 -5.12
CA PRO A 235 15.03 -6.90 -4.96
C PRO A 235 16.20 -7.22 -5.91
N GLY A 236 16.82 -6.16 -6.46
CA GLY A 236 17.98 -6.24 -7.35
C GLY A 236 18.63 -4.89 -7.52
N GLU A 237 19.23 -4.64 -8.69
CA GLU A 237 19.67 -3.28 -9.10
C GLU A 237 18.45 -2.37 -9.30
N ALA A 238 17.35 -2.93 -9.79
CA ALA A 238 16.03 -2.35 -9.74
C ALA A 238 15.15 -3.21 -8.83
N ILE A 239 14.13 -2.61 -8.23
CA ILE A 239 13.09 -3.37 -7.51
C ILE A 239 11.96 -3.68 -8.48
N ILE A 240 11.72 -4.96 -8.73
CA ILE A 240 10.62 -5.42 -9.58
C ILE A 240 9.48 -5.90 -8.67
N ILE A 241 8.28 -5.38 -8.91
CA ILE A 241 7.07 -5.78 -8.18
C ILE A 241 6.01 -6.21 -9.19
N ASP A 242 5.91 -7.53 -9.44
CA ASP A 242 4.77 -8.03 -10.21
C ASP A 242 3.51 -7.88 -9.36
N THR A 243 2.48 -7.29 -9.94
CA THR A 243 1.23 -7.01 -9.25
C THR A 243 0.06 -7.64 -10.01
N GLU A 244 -0.60 -8.57 -9.36
CA GLU A 244 -1.85 -9.16 -9.83
C GLU A 244 -3.00 -8.60 -9.00
N LEU A 245 -4.10 -8.22 -9.64
CA LEU A 245 -5.26 -7.70 -8.93
C LEU A 245 -6.57 -8.21 -9.51
N THR A 246 -7.53 -8.43 -8.63
CA THR A 246 -8.92 -8.70 -9.01
C THR A 246 -9.81 -7.74 -8.23
N LEU A 247 -10.52 -6.87 -8.93
CA LEU A 247 -11.48 -5.94 -8.35
C LEU A 247 -12.88 -6.54 -8.33
N VAL A 248 -13.58 -6.35 -7.23
CA VAL A 248 -14.97 -6.78 -7.03
C VAL A 248 -15.80 -5.55 -6.67
N PRO A 249 -16.47 -4.92 -7.63
CA PRO A 249 -17.27 -3.73 -7.38
C PRO A 249 -18.41 -4.00 -6.41
N ARG A 250 -18.64 -3.09 -5.47
CA ARG A 250 -19.80 -3.03 -4.56
C ARG A 250 -20.88 -2.14 -5.16
N ALA A 251 -20.47 -1.15 -5.92
CA ALA A 251 -21.31 -0.18 -6.61
C ALA A 251 -20.67 0.18 -7.94
N THR A 252 -21.30 1.08 -8.71
CA THR A 252 -20.67 1.67 -9.90
C THR A 252 -19.43 2.43 -9.49
N VAL A 253 -18.28 2.10 -10.09
CA VAL A 253 -17.01 2.78 -9.83
C VAL A 253 -16.79 3.83 -10.92
N GLU A 254 -16.76 5.08 -10.53
CA GLU A 254 -16.50 6.21 -11.43
C GLU A 254 -15.03 6.60 -11.37
N ASN A 255 -14.45 6.99 -12.51
CA ASN A 255 -13.07 7.50 -12.60
C ASN A 255 -12.04 6.61 -11.86
N VAL A 256 -12.03 5.32 -12.22
CA VAL A 256 -11.08 4.37 -11.64
C VAL A 256 -9.72 4.47 -12.33
N GLY A 257 -8.67 4.59 -11.54
CA GLY A 257 -7.27 4.53 -12.00
C GLY A 257 -6.60 3.25 -11.52
N ILE A 258 -6.19 2.41 -12.46
CA ILE A 258 -5.38 1.20 -12.21
C ILE A 258 -3.91 1.58 -12.42
N ALA A 259 -3.01 0.96 -11.65
CA ALA A 259 -1.57 1.24 -11.71
C ALA A 259 -1.25 2.73 -11.50
N SER A 260 -1.96 3.36 -10.59
CA SER A 260 -1.80 4.77 -10.26
C SER A 260 -0.50 5.00 -9.51
N MET A 261 0.09 6.17 -9.74
CA MET A 261 1.27 6.62 -9.03
C MET A 261 1.14 8.09 -8.64
N SER A 262 1.89 8.50 -7.64
CA SER A 262 1.87 9.83 -7.07
C SER A 262 3.29 10.31 -6.79
N ALA A 263 3.56 11.56 -7.07
CA ALA A 263 4.85 12.20 -6.87
C ALA A 263 4.67 13.67 -6.48
N THR A 264 5.61 14.21 -5.74
CA THR A 264 5.66 15.63 -5.40
C THR A 264 6.40 16.40 -6.49
N SER A 265 5.85 17.54 -6.91
CA SER A 265 6.52 18.51 -7.78
C SER A 265 6.11 19.92 -7.38
N ILE A 266 6.98 20.63 -6.70
CA ILE A 266 6.73 21.97 -6.16
C ILE A 266 7.30 23.03 -7.07
N SER A 267 8.55 22.87 -7.52
CA SER A 267 9.21 23.79 -8.42
C SER A 267 10.17 23.06 -9.36
N SER A 268 10.29 23.61 -10.56
CA SER A 268 11.23 23.16 -11.58
C SER A 268 11.73 24.34 -12.39
N PRO A 269 12.78 24.19 -13.22
CA PRO A 269 13.19 25.24 -14.14
C PRO A 269 12.10 25.73 -15.11
N LEU A 270 11.04 24.94 -15.29
CA LEU A 270 9.92 25.26 -16.18
C LEU A 270 8.84 26.14 -15.50
N ASP A 271 8.78 26.13 -14.15
CA ASP A 271 7.71 26.80 -13.40
C ASP A 271 8.16 27.34 -12.04
N ARG A 272 9.29 28.09 -12.02
CA ARG A 272 9.79 28.70 -10.78
C ARG A 272 8.75 29.58 -10.11
N ARG A 273 8.17 29.10 -9.02
CA ARG A 273 7.14 29.83 -8.24
C ARG A 273 7.62 30.30 -6.88
N ARG A 274 8.83 29.90 -6.46
CA ARG A 274 9.39 30.24 -5.15
C ARG A 274 10.64 31.09 -5.34
N PRO A 275 10.50 32.43 -5.44
CA PRO A 275 11.66 33.32 -5.58
C PRO A 275 12.53 33.33 -4.30
N ASP A 276 12.00 32.87 -3.17
CA ASP A 276 12.64 32.78 -1.86
C ASP A 276 13.35 31.45 -1.60
N ASP A 277 13.20 30.46 -2.49
CA ASP A 277 13.89 29.17 -2.39
C ASP A 277 15.06 29.11 -3.38
N VAL A 278 16.24 28.82 -2.87
CA VAL A 278 17.46 28.76 -3.67
C VAL A 278 17.60 27.48 -4.48
N ARG A 279 16.89 26.43 -4.09
CA ARG A 279 16.91 25.13 -4.76
C ARG A 279 16.35 25.24 -6.17
N PRO A 280 17.12 24.83 -7.21
CA PRO A 280 16.66 24.91 -8.60
C PRO A 280 15.43 24.07 -8.89
N THR A 281 15.32 22.89 -8.26
CA THR A 281 14.21 21.93 -8.43
C THR A 281 13.84 21.31 -7.10
N ILE A 282 12.52 21.22 -6.85
CA ILE A 282 11.93 20.50 -5.72
C ILE A 282 10.92 19.53 -6.29
N ALA A 283 11.35 18.34 -6.66
CA ALA A 283 10.50 17.36 -7.32
C ALA A 283 11.01 15.92 -7.18
N ASP A 284 10.11 14.99 -6.93
CA ASP A 284 10.40 13.55 -6.94
C ASP A 284 10.71 13.04 -8.36
N VAL A 285 10.15 13.69 -9.39
CA VAL A 285 10.24 13.25 -10.78
C VAL A 285 10.26 14.47 -11.71
N ASN A 286 10.82 14.29 -12.91
CA ASN A 286 10.85 15.38 -13.90
C ASN A 286 9.69 15.28 -14.92
N GLY A 287 9.10 14.12 -15.11
CA GLY A 287 8.01 13.98 -16.06
C GLY A 287 7.41 12.58 -16.17
N LEU A 288 6.27 12.53 -16.84
CA LEU A 288 5.61 11.31 -17.28
C LEU A 288 6.20 10.86 -18.61
N HIS A 289 6.59 9.61 -18.68
CA HIS A 289 7.06 8.94 -19.90
C HIS A 289 6.07 7.84 -20.26
N MET A 290 5.77 7.67 -21.53
CA MET A 290 4.80 6.70 -22.03
C MET A 290 5.33 6.00 -23.26
N ASN A 291 5.06 4.69 -23.38
CA ASN A 291 5.26 3.92 -24.60
C ASN A 291 3.88 3.52 -25.15
N SER A 292 3.54 4.03 -26.33
CA SER A 292 2.26 3.78 -26.97
C SER A 292 2.20 2.40 -27.62
N GLY A 293 0.99 1.95 -27.96
CA GLY A 293 0.77 0.73 -28.74
C GLY A 293 1.42 0.73 -30.12
N LYS A 294 1.78 1.91 -30.64
CA LYS A 294 2.48 2.12 -31.92
C LYS A 294 3.99 2.28 -31.78
N ASP A 295 4.55 1.98 -30.58
CA ASP A 295 5.97 2.15 -30.26
C ASP A 295 6.46 3.61 -30.26
N GLU A 296 5.54 4.56 -30.08
CA GLU A 296 5.91 5.96 -29.88
C GLU A 296 6.26 6.21 -28.43
N TRP A 297 7.38 6.90 -28.19
CA TRP A 297 7.81 7.33 -26.88
C TRP A 297 7.43 8.80 -26.65
N ILE A 298 6.55 9.04 -25.68
CA ILE A 298 6.02 10.36 -25.38
C ILE A 298 6.59 10.82 -24.05
N TRP A 299 7.12 12.04 -24.01
CA TRP A 299 7.56 12.70 -22.79
C TRP A 299 6.69 13.89 -22.47
N ARG A 300 6.14 13.92 -21.27
CA ARG A 300 5.35 15.01 -20.74
C ARG A 300 6.00 15.51 -19.44
N PRO A 301 6.65 16.69 -19.45
CA PRO A 301 7.17 17.30 -18.22
C PRO A 301 6.04 17.49 -17.20
N VAL A 302 6.34 17.21 -15.93
CA VAL A 302 5.46 17.54 -14.80
C VAL A 302 5.80 18.94 -14.33
N THR A 303 4.77 19.75 -14.08
CA THR A 303 4.90 21.13 -13.63
C THR A 303 3.88 21.43 -12.53
N ASN A 304 4.24 22.35 -11.62
CA ASN A 304 3.30 22.83 -10.60
C ASN A 304 2.41 23.92 -11.17
N ARG A 305 1.22 23.56 -11.65
CA ARG A 305 0.26 24.47 -12.29
C ARG A 305 -0.42 25.39 -11.26
N GLN A 306 -1.00 26.49 -11.74
CA GLN A 306 -1.79 27.41 -10.90
C GLN A 306 -3.18 26.86 -10.58
N THR A 307 -3.71 26.01 -11.46
CA THR A 307 -5.02 25.37 -11.34
C THR A 307 -4.88 23.91 -11.67
N LEU A 308 -5.82 23.11 -11.20
CA LEU A 308 -5.90 21.69 -11.56
C LEU A 308 -5.85 21.51 -13.08
N GLN A 309 -4.93 20.66 -13.54
CA GLN A 309 -4.79 20.28 -14.93
C GLN A 309 -4.92 18.76 -15.06
N ILE A 310 -5.71 18.32 -16.02
CA ILE A 310 -5.86 16.91 -16.36
C ILE A 310 -5.50 16.72 -17.83
N SER A 311 -4.47 15.93 -18.10
CA SER A 311 -4.03 15.57 -19.45
C SER A 311 -4.26 14.09 -19.67
N SER A 312 -5.03 13.74 -20.70
CA SER A 312 -5.42 12.36 -21.00
C SER A 312 -4.87 11.94 -22.35
N PHE A 313 -4.16 10.81 -22.36
CA PHE A 313 -3.51 10.22 -23.54
C PHE A 313 -4.19 8.89 -23.83
N VAL A 314 -5.06 8.92 -24.86
CA VAL A 314 -5.83 7.74 -25.28
C VAL A 314 -4.95 6.84 -26.16
N ASP A 315 -4.94 5.56 -25.89
CA ASP A 315 -4.18 4.57 -26.66
C ASP A 315 -4.97 3.25 -26.75
N GLU A 316 -4.89 2.60 -27.88
CA GLU A 316 -5.55 1.31 -28.11
C GLU A 316 -4.85 0.16 -27.35
N LYS A 317 -3.54 0.25 -27.14
CA LYS A 317 -2.71 -0.79 -26.52
C LYS A 317 -1.49 -0.18 -25.80
N PRO A 318 -1.66 0.60 -24.74
CA PRO A 318 -0.53 1.18 -24.03
C PRO A 318 0.43 0.10 -23.55
N LYS A 319 1.72 0.23 -23.88
CA LYS A 319 2.77 -0.74 -23.54
C LYS A 319 3.45 -0.47 -22.21
N GLY A 320 3.41 0.78 -21.77
CA GLY A 320 3.95 1.16 -20.48
C GLY A 320 3.92 2.66 -20.25
N PHE A 321 4.02 3.04 -18.98
CA PHE A 321 4.10 4.44 -18.58
C PHE A 321 4.76 4.55 -17.21
N GLY A 322 5.29 5.73 -16.90
CA GLY A 322 5.91 5.92 -15.60
C GLY A 322 6.37 7.34 -15.35
N PHE A 323 6.60 7.63 -14.10
CA PHE A 323 7.26 8.85 -13.67
C PHE A 323 8.77 8.65 -13.63
N LEU A 324 9.49 9.45 -14.40
CA LEU A 324 10.93 9.33 -14.52
C LEU A 324 11.67 10.57 -13.97
N MET A 325 12.75 10.28 -13.29
CA MET A 325 13.77 11.22 -12.91
C MET A 325 14.83 11.25 -14.04
N ARG A 326 15.00 12.37 -14.71
CA ARG A 326 15.99 12.56 -15.80
C ARG A 326 17.29 13.14 -15.30
N ASN A 327 17.19 14.20 -14.51
CA ASN A 327 18.36 14.83 -13.91
C ASN A 327 18.75 14.09 -12.65
N ARG A 328 20.04 13.78 -12.50
CA ARG A 328 20.56 13.06 -11.34
C ARG A 328 21.86 13.69 -10.82
N ASP A 329 22.10 14.91 -11.20
CA ASP A 329 23.20 15.74 -10.72
C ASP A 329 22.73 16.57 -9.52
N PHE A 330 23.60 16.73 -8.53
CA PHE A 330 23.28 17.48 -7.31
C PHE A 330 22.94 18.94 -7.62
N GLU A 331 23.64 19.56 -8.57
CA GLU A 331 23.47 20.97 -8.97
C GLU A 331 22.07 21.28 -9.51
N SER A 332 21.36 20.27 -10.00
CA SER A 332 19.96 20.43 -10.43
C SER A 332 18.98 20.58 -9.26
N TYR A 333 19.38 20.24 -8.03
CA TYR A 333 18.51 20.22 -6.85
C TYR A 333 19.05 21.02 -5.68
N GLU A 334 20.35 20.98 -5.42
CA GLU A 334 21.05 21.67 -4.33
C GLU A 334 20.41 21.44 -2.94
N ASP A 335 20.06 20.18 -2.63
CA ASP A 335 19.42 19.79 -1.39
C ASP A 335 20.16 18.61 -0.73
N ASP A 336 21.01 18.93 0.23
CA ASP A 336 21.82 17.94 0.97
C ASP A 336 20.98 17.04 1.89
N GLU A 337 19.78 17.49 2.31
CA GLU A 337 18.94 16.78 3.25
C GLU A 337 18.04 15.78 2.54
N LEU A 338 17.23 16.23 1.57
CA LEU A 338 16.25 15.41 0.90
C LEU A 338 16.80 14.64 -0.29
N LYS A 339 17.93 15.06 -0.84
CA LYS A 339 18.66 14.38 -1.92
C LYS A 339 17.77 13.98 -3.08
N TRP A 340 17.11 14.95 -3.67
CA TRP A 340 16.13 14.75 -4.74
C TRP A 340 16.72 14.02 -5.95
N GLU A 341 17.99 14.24 -6.28
CA GLU A 341 18.73 13.56 -7.36
C GLU A 341 18.78 12.05 -7.20
N MET A 342 18.59 11.55 -5.95
CA MET A 342 18.62 10.12 -5.62
C MET A 342 17.21 9.48 -5.57
N ARG A 343 16.16 10.23 -5.92
CA ARG A 343 14.78 9.71 -5.95
C ARG A 343 14.63 8.65 -7.04
N PRO A 344 13.81 7.60 -6.82
CA PRO A 344 13.58 6.56 -7.82
C PRO A 344 12.73 7.06 -8.98
N SER A 345 12.91 6.47 -10.14
CA SER A 345 11.89 6.44 -11.19
C SER A 345 10.94 5.26 -10.96
N LEU A 346 9.69 5.39 -11.36
CA LEU A 346 8.71 4.30 -11.33
C LEU A 346 8.16 4.08 -12.73
N TRP A 347 8.34 2.86 -13.25
CA TRP A 347 7.84 2.44 -14.55
C TRP A 347 6.87 1.27 -14.38
N ILE A 348 5.78 1.27 -15.13
CA ILE A 348 4.73 0.25 -15.09
C ILE A 348 4.51 -0.30 -16.49
N GLU A 349 4.51 -1.61 -16.61
CA GLU A 349 4.20 -2.36 -17.82
C GLU A 349 3.08 -3.36 -17.53
N PRO A 350 2.07 -3.50 -18.40
CA PRO A 350 1.11 -4.57 -18.29
C PRO A 350 1.77 -5.93 -18.59
N LEU A 351 1.51 -6.93 -17.74
CA LEU A 351 2.02 -8.30 -17.92
C LEU A 351 1.32 -9.04 -19.09
N SER A 352 0.18 -8.53 -19.54
CA SER A 352 -0.57 -9.04 -20.68
C SER A 352 -1.21 -7.88 -21.44
N GLU A 353 -1.77 -8.13 -22.61
CA GLU A 353 -2.48 -7.08 -23.35
C GLU A 353 -3.59 -6.45 -22.49
N PHE A 354 -3.49 -5.15 -22.28
CA PHE A 354 -4.45 -4.38 -21.46
C PHE A 354 -5.72 -4.01 -22.26
N GLY A 355 -5.61 -3.95 -23.61
CA GLY A 355 -6.63 -3.37 -24.47
C GLY A 355 -6.56 -1.85 -24.53
N ALA A 356 -7.63 -1.21 -24.98
CA ALA A 356 -7.70 0.24 -25.04
C ALA A 356 -7.73 0.87 -23.64
N GLY A 357 -6.96 1.93 -23.47
CA GLY A 357 -6.84 2.62 -22.19
C GLY A 357 -6.50 4.10 -22.32
N VAL A 358 -6.43 4.76 -21.20
CA VAL A 358 -6.07 6.17 -21.10
C VAL A 358 -5.03 6.34 -20.01
N VAL A 359 -3.86 6.86 -20.36
CA VAL A 359 -2.90 7.35 -19.36
C VAL A 359 -3.28 8.78 -19.00
N THR A 360 -3.58 9.03 -17.73
CA THR A 360 -4.01 10.35 -17.27
C THR A 360 -2.98 10.93 -16.33
N LEU A 361 -2.50 12.13 -16.63
CA LEU A 361 -1.68 12.96 -15.76
C LEU A 361 -2.58 14.01 -15.10
N THR A 362 -2.64 13.97 -13.77
CA THR A 362 -3.35 14.97 -12.96
C THR A 362 -2.32 15.81 -12.21
N GLU A 363 -2.23 17.09 -12.57
CA GLU A 363 -1.34 18.05 -11.94
C GLU A 363 -2.18 18.92 -10.97
N ILE A 364 -2.00 18.66 -9.67
CA ILE A 364 -2.72 19.36 -8.59
C ILE A 364 -1.80 20.47 -8.07
N PRO A 365 -2.27 21.73 -7.96
CA PRO A 365 -1.48 22.81 -7.40
C PRO A 365 -0.96 22.48 -6.00
N ALA A 366 0.31 22.76 -5.75
CA ALA A 366 0.94 22.57 -4.45
C ALA A 366 1.69 23.84 -4.04
N GLU A 367 1.59 24.22 -2.76
CA GLU A 367 2.24 25.40 -2.20
C GLU A 367 3.45 25.06 -1.30
N SER A 368 3.49 23.85 -0.77
CA SER A 368 4.56 23.36 0.13
C SER A 368 4.84 21.87 -0.03
N GLU A 369 6.00 21.45 0.45
CA GLU A 369 6.43 20.06 0.56
C GLU A 369 5.56 19.26 1.54
#